data_3b3eeecfb1816809d6c102a4cdde9a97
#
_entry.id   3b3eeecfb1816809d6c102a4cdde9a97
#
_cell.length_a   1.000
_cell.length_b   1.000
_cell.length_c   1.000
_cell.angle_alpha   90.00
_cell.angle_beta   90.00
_cell.angle_gamma   90.00
#
_symmetry.space_group_name_H-M   'P 1'
#
loop_
_entity.id
_entity.type
_entity.pdbx_description
1 polymer ?
#
loop_
_entity_poly.entity_id
_entity_poly.type
_entity_poly.pdbx_seq_one_letter_code
_entity_poly.pdbx_strand_id
1 'polypeptide(L)'
;LKSRLVLAEHYNSITLKDAELKVNNLPFTADGTIRHFPENRHTRIDMDMGLKISDMNDLLKFIPDAYFQNRDKIQAEGSILMEGSIHGFLGDSIVPNANLCCKIENGSYHIKDIKQGIDTLEMDLDIHLNGPFPDSSFVSLEQLTMKGLNTSLDMQAKVTNLFKNPAVRAGMKGKVDFTRLGQEFLNPDTLLVEGVMDADLSTTFTVNDLVESRFGKIHSSGKLNIDKLKAFSQSLGMDIFISDAI
;
A
#
# COMPACT_ATOMS: atom_id res chain seq x y z
N LEU A 1 -12.57 -10.92 23.19
CA LEU A 1 -12.90 -9.49 23.11
C LEU A 1 -12.65 -8.87 24.48
N LYS A 2 -11.64 -8.02 24.62
CA LYS A 2 -11.55 -7.12 25.75
C LYS A 2 -11.88 -5.73 25.22
N SER A 3 -13.10 -5.29 25.39
CA SER A 3 -13.49 -3.94 25.02
C SER A 3 -14.57 -3.43 25.96
N ARG A 4 -14.54 -2.15 26.25
CA ARG A 4 -15.65 -1.46 26.89
C ARG A 4 -16.45 -0.75 25.79
N LEU A 5 -17.53 -1.38 25.34
CA LEU A 5 -18.51 -0.77 24.44
C LEU A 5 -19.49 0.05 25.29
N VAL A 6 -19.60 1.34 25.05
CA VAL A 6 -20.61 2.20 25.64
C VAL A 6 -21.55 2.65 24.55
N LEU A 7 -22.80 2.24 24.62
CA LEU A 7 -23.89 2.72 23.78
C LEU A 7 -24.61 3.85 24.53
N ALA A 8 -24.72 5.01 23.88
CA ALA A 8 -25.49 6.12 24.46
C ALA A 8 -27.00 5.90 24.30
N GLU A 9 -27.79 6.58 25.11
CA GLU A 9 -29.24 6.64 24.96
C GLU A 9 -29.61 6.98 23.49
N HIS A 10 -30.54 6.26 22.92
CA HIS A 10 -31.02 6.36 21.54
C HIS A 10 -30.09 5.79 20.46
N TYR A 11 -29.08 5.01 20.78
CA TYR A 11 -28.15 4.34 19.85
C TYR A 11 -27.46 5.26 18.81
N ASN A 12 -27.41 6.56 19.09
CA ASN A 12 -26.81 7.54 18.17
C ASN A 12 -25.30 7.70 18.35
N SER A 13 -24.72 7.05 19.35
CA SER A 13 -23.29 7.14 19.64
C SER A 13 -22.74 5.79 20.07
N ILE A 14 -21.60 5.44 19.50
CA ILE A 14 -20.80 4.27 19.87
C ILE A 14 -19.46 4.80 20.34
N THR A 15 -19.06 4.44 21.55
CA THR A 15 -17.72 4.73 22.06
C THR A 15 -16.99 3.43 22.31
N LEU A 16 -15.81 3.32 21.74
CA LEU A 16 -14.86 2.25 21.98
C LEU A 16 -13.76 2.79 22.91
N LYS A 17 -13.43 2.05 23.95
CA LYS A 17 -12.29 2.36 24.82
C LYS A 17 -11.40 1.15 24.92
N ASP A 18 -10.14 1.30 24.57
CA ASP A 18 -9.13 0.24 24.60
C ASP A 18 -9.68 -1.06 23.99
N ALA A 19 -10.39 -0.90 22.86
CA ALA A 19 -11.03 -2.04 22.20
C ALA A 19 -9.97 -2.89 21.51
N GLU A 20 -9.89 -4.17 21.90
CA GLU A 20 -9.07 -5.18 21.25
C GLU A 20 -9.97 -6.20 20.57
N LEU A 21 -9.83 -6.34 19.26
CA LEU A 21 -10.52 -7.33 18.47
C LEU A 21 -9.49 -8.25 17.80
N LYS A 22 -9.66 -9.55 18.00
CA LYS A 22 -8.86 -10.54 17.26
C LYS A 22 -9.68 -11.14 16.13
N VAL A 23 -9.20 -10.96 14.90
CA VAL A 23 -9.78 -11.59 13.71
C VAL A 23 -8.73 -12.55 13.16
N ASN A 24 -9.00 -13.85 13.21
CA ASN A 24 -8.06 -14.91 12.80
C ASN A 24 -6.63 -14.72 13.38
N ASN A 25 -6.53 -14.42 14.66
CA ASN A 25 -5.30 -14.10 15.41
C ASN A 25 -4.66 -12.72 15.16
N LEU A 26 -5.12 -11.92 14.20
CA LEU A 26 -4.63 -10.57 14.07
C LEU A 26 -5.24 -9.66 15.15
N PRO A 27 -4.41 -8.98 15.93
CA PRO A 27 -4.84 -8.08 16.98
C PRO A 27 -5.11 -6.69 16.43
N PHE A 28 -6.38 -6.33 16.30
CA PHE A 28 -6.79 -4.97 16.00
C PHE A 28 -7.07 -4.22 17.30
N THR A 29 -6.65 -2.97 17.34
CA THR A 29 -7.01 -2.04 18.40
C THR A 29 -7.86 -0.92 17.85
N ALA A 30 -8.79 -0.40 18.64
CA ALA A 30 -9.59 0.77 18.27
C ALA A 30 -9.95 1.55 19.54
N ASP A 31 -9.80 2.88 19.45
CA ASP A 31 -10.23 3.82 20.49
C ASP A 31 -10.93 5.00 19.83
N GLY A 32 -12.02 5.47 20.44
CA GLY A 32 -12.68 6.66 19.96
C GLY A 32 -14.19 6.60 20.00
N THR A 33 -14.82 7.49 19.24
CA THR A 33 -16.28 7.69 19.25
C THR A 33 -16.81 7.91 17.84
N ILE A 34 -17.93 7.25 17.53
CA ILE A 34 -18.75 7.51 16.35
C ILE A 34 -20.10 8.02 16.83
N ARG A 35 -20.50 9.21 16.40
CA ARG A 35 -21.81 9.81 16.74
C ARG A 35 -22.56 10.20 15.49
N HIS A 36 -23.74 9.66 15.32
CA HIS A 36 -24.66 10.04 14.25
C HIS A 36 -25.59 11.17 14.69
N PHE A 37 -25.81 12.15 13.81
CA PHE A 37 -26.72 13.27 13.97
C PHE A 37 -27.81 13.16 12.92
N PRO A 38 -28.97 12.54 13.23
CA PRO A 38 -30.01 12.26 12.24
C PRO A 38 -30.58 13.53 11.60
N GLU A 39 -30.70 14.62 12.37
CA GLU A 39 -31.25 15.90 11.91
C GLU A 39 -30.49 16.50 10.73
N ASN A 40 -29.16 16.34 10.74
CA ASN A 40 -28.27 16.92 9.74
C ASN A 40 -27.71 15.85 8.76
N ARG A 41 -28.05 14.57 8.93
CA ARG A 41 -27.48 13.43 8.21
C ARG A 41 -25.95 13.36 8.26
N HIS A 42 -25.36 13.87 9.32
CA HIS A 42 -23.92 13.84 9.52
C HIS A 42 -23.54 12.81 10.59
N THR A 43 -22.37 12.23 10.41
CA THR A 43 -21.77 11.35 11.41
C THR A 43 -20.41 11.93 11.80
N ARG A 44 -20.21 12.24 13.06
CA ARG A 44 -18.90 12.59 13.58
C ARG A 44 -18.16 11.30 13.91
N ILE A 45 -16.94 11.22 13.43
CA ILE A 45 -16.03 10.11 13.65
C ILE A 45 -14.77 10.70 14.28
N ASP A 46 -14.41 10.18 15.44
CA ASP A 46 -13.14 10.49 16.11
C ASP A 46 -12.58 9.13 16.56
N MET A 47 -11.78 8.49 15.70
CA MET A 47 -11.31 7.11 15.88
C MET A 47 -9.83 6.99 15.60
N ASP A 48 -9.14 6.31 16.48
CA ASP A 48 -7.78 5.79 16.28
C ASP A 48 -7.84 4.26 16.20
N MET A 49 -7.09 3.69 15.29
CA MET A 49 -7.08 2.25 15.01
C MET A 49 -5.65 1.76 14.83
N GLY A 50 -5.39 0.55 15.24
CA GLY A 50 -4.07 -0.06 15.10
C GLY A 50 -4.15 -1.55 14.78
N LEU A 51 -3.14 -2.03 14.08
CA LEU A 51 -2.87 -3.43 13.84
C LEU A 51 -1.37 -3.64 13.96
N LYS A 52 -0.97 -4.49 14.91
CA LYS A 52 0.43 -4.87 15.09
C LYS A 52 0.58 -6.36 14.87
N ILE A 53 1.26 -6.73 13.81
CA ILE A 53 1.58 -8.12 13.46
C ILE A 53 3.05 -8.34 13.79
N SER A 54 3.31 -9.22 14.75
CA SER A 54 4.68 -9.56 15.15
C SER A 54 5.26 -10.72 14.33
N ASP A 55 4.43 -11.42 13.56
CA ASP A 55 4.81 -12.52 12.68
C ASP A 55 4.04 -12.40 11.37
N MET A 56 4.75 -12.11 10.29
CA MET A 56 4.15 -11.95 8.96
C MET A 56 3.44 -13.23 8.46
N ASN A 57 3.75 -14.40 8.98
CA ASN A 57 3.00 -15.62 8.66
C ASN A 57 1.51 -15.53 9.07
N ASP A 58 1.20 -14.74 10.08
CA ASP A 58 -0.20 -14.54 10.49
C ASP A 58 -0.96 -13.72 9.43
N LEU A 59 -0.31 -12.78 8.76
CA LEU A 59 -0.91 -12.05 7.65
C LEU A 59 -1.18 -12.95 6.44
N LEU A 60 -0.27 -13.85 6.11
CA LEU A 60 -0.42 -14.75 4.96
C LEU A 60 -1.71 -15.59 5.05
N LYS A 61 -2.19 -15.88 6.25
CA LYS A 61 -3.44 -16.63 6.47
C LYS A 61 -4.69 -15.88 6.01
N PHE A 62 -4.59 -14.56 5.79
CA PHE A 62 -5.71 -13.71 5.35
C PHE A 62 -5.75 -13.50 3.84
N ILE A 63 -4.64 -13.74 3.15
CA ILE A 63 -4.59 -13.59 1.71
C ILE A 63 -5.31 -14.78 1.09
N PRO A 64 -6.39 -14.58 0.31
CA PRO A 64 -7.06 -15.68 -0.37
C PRO A 64 -6.11 -16.45 -1.30
N ASP A 65 -6.28 -17.77 -1.38
CA ASP A 65 -5.46 -18.66 -2.21
C ASP A 65 -5.48 -18.28 -3.71
N ALA A 66 -6.54 -17.59 -4.14
CA ALA A 66 -6.65 -17.06 -5.50
C ALA A 66 -5.55 -16.06 -5.88
N TYR A 67 -4.99 -15.36 -4.89
CA TYR A 67 -3.91 -14.39 -5.10
C TYR A 67 -2.53 -14.93 -4.79
N PHE A 68 -2.45 -16.01 -4.02
CA PHE A 68 -1.19 -16.52 -3.51
C PHE A 68 -1.11 -18.04 -3.67
N GLN A 69 -0.43 -18.48 -4.71
CA GLN A 69 -0.19 -19.91 -4.92
C GLN A 69 0.87 -20.42 -3.93
N ASN A 70 0.69 -21.65 -3.42
CA ASN A 70 1.64 -22.33 -2.52
C ASN A 70 1.84 -21.68 -1.13
N ARG A 71 0.84 -20.99 -0.58
CA ARG A 71 0.91 -20.36 0.74
C ARG A 71 1.51 -21.25 1.84
N ASP A 72 1.17 -22.53 1.85
CA ASP A 72 1.67 -23.49 2.87
C ASP A 72 3.17 -23.76 2.78
N LYS A 73 3.80 -23.44 1.65
CA LYS A 73 5.24 -23.57 1.44
C LYS A 73 6.01 -22.31 1.79
N ILE A 74 5.31 -21.23 2.17
CA ILE A 74 5.91 -19.95 2.45
C ILE A 74 6.29 -19.85 3.91
N GLN A 75 7.41 -19.22 4.15
CA GLN A 75 7.87 -18.73 5.44
C GLN A 75 8.14 -17.23 5.31
N ALA A 76 7.39 -16.44 6.07
CA ALA A 76 7.59 -15.01 6.14
C ALA A 76 7.99 -14.60 7.55
N GLU A 77 8.95 -13.72 7.68
CA GLU A 77 9.43 -13.17 8.97
C GLU A 77 9.30 -11.66 8.93
N GLY A 78 9.38 -11.04 10.10
CA GLY A 78 9.27 -9.60 10.26
C GLY A 78 7.96 -9.17 10.91
N SER A 79 7.84 -7.88 11.13
CA SER A 79 6.69 -7.26 11.76
C SER A 79 6.01 -6.26 10.83
N ILE A 80 4.71 -6.10 11.02
CA ILE A 80 3.91 -5.08 10.36
C ILE A 80 3.23 -4.26 11.44
N LEU A 81 3.39 -2.95 11.35
CA LEU A 81 2.65 -1.96 12.13
C LEU A 81 1.77 -1.16 11.18
N MET A 82 0.48 -1.12 11.47
CA MET A 82 -0.46 -0.21 10.81
C MET A 82 -1.17 0.62 11.87
N GLU A 83 -1.09 1.93 11.73
CA GLU A 83 -1.78 2.88 12.59
C GLU A 83 -2.62 3.80 11.73
N GLY A 84 -3.89 3.96 12.08
CA GLY A 84 -4.82 4.78 11.32
C GLY A 84 -5.66 5.65 12.24
N SER A 85 -6.06 6.81 11.74
CA SER A 85 -6.98 7.70 12.41
C SER A 85 -8.00 8.29 11.45
N ILE A 86 -9.23 8.50 11.94
CA ILE A 86 -10.28 9.20 11.20
C ILE A 86 -10.90 10.22 12.14
N HIS A 87 -10.80 11.52 11.79
CA HIS A 87 -11.32 12.60 12.60
C HIS A 87 -12.12 13.58 11.77
N GLY A 88 -13.35 13.89 12.20
CA GLY A 88 -14.19 14.89 11.58
C GLY A 88 -15.60 14.42 11.29
N PHE A 89 -16.28 15.14 10.42
CA PHE A 89 -17.64 14.83 10.01
C PHE A 89 -17.65 14.12 8.65
N LEU A 90 -18.50 13.08 8.57
CA LEU A 90 -18.88 12.40 7.34
C LEU A 90 -20.32 12.75 7.00
N GLY A 91 -20.59 13.21 5.79
CA GLY A 91 -21.91 13.56 5.27
C GLY A 91 -21.90 13.61 3.74
N ASP A 92 -23.02 14.04 3.14
CA ASP A 92 -23.19 14.03 1.68
C ASP A 92 -22.09 14.76 0.90
N SER A 93 -21.53 15.84 1.48
CA SER A 93 -20.46 16.64 0.86
C SER A 93 -19.33 16.94 1.85
N ILE A 94 -19.28 16.24 2.97
CA ILE A 94 -18.29 16.44 4.04
C ILE A 94 -17.52 15.13 4.22
N VAL A 95 -16.22 15.21 4.13
CA VAL A 95 -15.32 14.07 4.31
C VAL A 95 -14.42 14.33 5.51
N PRO A 96 -14.25 13.38 6.44
CA PRO A 96 -13.33 13.55 7.56
C PRO A 96 -11.88 13.53 7.09
N ASN A 97 -10.98 13.96 7.97
CA ASN A 97 -9.56 13.69 7.81
C ASN A 97 -9.28 12.21 8.11
N ALA A 98 -8.40 11.59 7.34
CA ALA A 98 -7.93 10.24 7.62
C ALA A 98 -6.42 10.14 7.42
N ASN A 99 -5.77 9.44 8.32
CA ASN A 99 -4.36 9.13 8.24
C ASN A 99 -4.18 7.61 8.32
N LEU A 100 -3.20 7.10 7.61
CA LEU A 100 -2.74 5.72 7.73
C LEU A 100 -1.23 5.69 7.61
N CYS A 101 -0.56 5.13 8.60
CA CYS A 101 0.85 4.77 8.56
C CYS A 101 0.95 3.24 8.48
N CYS A 102 1.81 2.74 7.59
CA CYS A 102 2.09 1.32 7.45
C CYS A 102 3.59 1.09 7.40
N LYS A 103 4.12 0.32 8.34
CA LYS A 103 5.54 -0.03 8.41
C LYS A 103 5.74 -1.52 8.35
N ILE A 104 6.73 -1.95 7.57
CA ILE A 104 7.25 -3.31 7.58
C ILE A 104 8.70 -3.23 8.03
N GLU A 105 9.04 -3.98 9.07
CA GLU A 105 10.37 -4.01 9.65
C GLU A 105 10.90 -5.44 9.67
N ASN A 106 12.15 -5.61 9.29
CA ASN A 106 12.86 -6.89 9.23
C ASN A 106 12.08 -7.95 8.43
N GLY A 107 11.39 -7.50 7.37
CA GLY A 107 10.60 -8.35 6.50
C GLY A 107 11.48 -9.29 5.69
N SER A 108 11.10 -10.55 5.62
CA SER A 108 11.63 -11.53 4.69
C SER A 108 10.56 -12.51 4.26
N TYR A 109 10.79 -13.17 3.14
CA TYR A 109 9.87 -14.12 2.54
C TYR A 109 10.65 -15.19 1.81
N HIS A 110 10.44 -16.46 2.16
CA HIS A 110 11.14 -17.58 1.55
C HIS A 110 10.19 -18.75 1.26
N ILE A 111 10.48 -19.47 0.20
CA ILE A 111 9.83 -20.75 -0.08
C ILE A 111 10.65 -21.84 0.61
N LYS A 112 10.02 -22.61 1.51
CA LYS A 112 10.67 -23.58 2.41
C LYS A 112 11.60 -24.56 1.72
N ASP A 113 11.25 -25.02 0.52
CA ASP A 113 11.97 -26.09 -0.16
C ASP A 113 13.08 -25.59 -1.10
N ILE A 114 13.09 -24.30 -1.46
CA ILE A 114 13.93 -23.79 -2.54
C ILE A 114 14.97 -22.78 -2.05
N LYS A 115 14.83 -22.26 -0.82
CA LYS A 115 15.65 -21.17 -0.26
C LYS A 115 15.71 -19.93 -1.18
N GLN A 116 14.72 -19.76 -2.04
CA GLN A 116 14.56 -18.58 -2.86
C GLN A 116 13.49 -17.69 -2.23
N GLY A 117 13.70 -16.39 -2.26
CA GLY A 117 12.78 -15.46 -1.67
C GLY A 117 13.32 -14.05 -1.61
N ILE A 118 12.68 -13.26 -0.81
CA ILE A 118 13.09 -11.91 -0.45
C ILE A 118 13.79 -11.97 0.91
N ASP A 119 15.06 -11.60 0.93
CA ASP A 119 15.90 -11.63 2.13
C ASP A 119 15.69 -10.38 3.00
N THR A 120 15.27 -9.28 2.37
CA THR A 120 15.03 -8.01 3.06
C THR A 120 13.82 -7.33 2.44
N LEU A 121 12.86 -6.96 3.26
CA LEU A 121 11.72 -6.12 2.91
C LEU A 121 11.49 -5.11 4.02
N GLU A 122 11.77 -3.84 3.73
CA GLU A 122 11.49 -2.72 4.62
C GLU A 122 10.56 -1.76 3.89
N MET A 123 9.55 -1.26 4.58
CA MET A 123 8.60 -0.30 4.02
C MET A 123 8.15 0.70 5.07
N ASP A 124 8.06 1.96 4.68
CA ASP A 124 7.43 3.03 5.46
C ASP A 124 6.51 3.82 4.52
N LEU A 125 5.21 3.71 4.73
CA LEU A 125 4.17 4.29 3.90
C LEU A 125 3.22 5.13 4.75
N ASP A 126 3.05 6.40 4.37
CA ASP A 126 2.09 7.33 4.97
C ASP A 126 1.03 7.75 3.96
N ILE A 127 -0.23 7.71 4.38
CA ILE A 127 -1.38 8.24 3.64
C ILE A 127 -2.04 9.30 4.48
N HIS A 128 -2.18 10.49 3.92
CA HIS A 128 -2.87 11.62 4.54
C HIS A 128 -4.00 12.09 3.64
N LEU A 129 -5.22 11.95 4.11
CA LEU A 129 -6.42 12.46 3.46
C LEU A 129 -6.98 13.64 4.25
N ASN A 130 -7.03 14.80 3.63
CA ASN A 130 -7.61 16.01 4.22
C ASN A 130 -8.98 16.25 3.59
N GLY A 131 -10.04 15.91 4.32
CA GLY A 131 -11.39 16.04 3.83
C GLY A 131 -11.79 17.49 3.50
N PRO A 132 -11.57 18.46 4.40
CA PRO A 132 -11.85 19.88 4.13
C PRO A 132 -11.02 20.48 2.99
N PHE A 133 -9.79 20.00 2.80
CA PHE A 133 -8.87 20.49 1.78
C PHE A 133 -8.26 19.33 0.98
N PRO A 134 -9.05 18.67 0.10
CA PRO A 134 -8.61 17.47 -0.60
C PRO A 134 -7.30 17.63 -1.40
N ASP A 135 -7.02 18.83 -1.87
CA ASP A 135 -5.79 19.16 -2.62
C ASP A 135 -4.52 19.05 -1.75
N SER A 136 -4.65 19.06 -0.41
CA SER A 136 -3.53 18.85 0.50
C SER A 136 -3.31 17.38 0.88
N SER A 137 -4.15 16.49 0.38
CA SER A 137 -4.00 15.06 0.58
C SER A 137 -2.79 14.50 -0.19
N PHE A 138 -2.10 13.54 0.42
CA PHE A 138 -0.94 12.90 -0.20
C PHE A 138 -0.80 11.44 0.22
N VAL A 139 -0.04 10.71 -0.58
CA VAL A 139 0.55 9.39 -0.25
C VAL A 139 2.06 9.54 -0.33
N SER A 140 2.76 9.11 0.69
CA SER A 140 4.23 9.16 0.77
C SER A 140 4.79 7.79 1.11
N LEU A 141 5.54 7.21 0.20
CA LEU A 141 6.40 6.06 0.42
C LEU A 141 7.77 6.62 0.82
N GLU A 142 8.01 6.73 2.13
CA GLU A 142 9.27 7.29 2.64
C GLU A 142 10.45 6.34 2.40
N GLN A 143 10.17 5.04 2.44
CA GLN A 143 11.15 3.99 2.17
C GLN A 143 10.46 2.75 1.63
N LEU A 144 11.05 2.14 0.61
CA LEU A 144 10.87 0.74 0.24
C LEU A 144 12.24 0.18 -0.10
N THR A 145 12.71 -0.76 0.71
CA THR A 145 13.92 -1.53 0.43
C THR A 145 13.55 -2.98 0.24
N MET A 146 13.97 -3.57 -0.89
CA MET A 146 13.71 -4.98 -1.21
C MET A 146 14.96 -5.61 -1.77
N LYS A 147 15.37 -6.77 -1.20
CA LYS A 147 16.50 -7.58 -1.69
C LYS A 147 16.11 -9.04 -1.73
N GLY A 148 16.47 -9.72 -2.80
CA GLY A 148 16.16 -11.14 -3.06
C GLY A 148 15.56 -11.34 -4.44
N LEU A 149 15.46 -12.57 -4.93
CA LEU A 149 14.93 -12.92 -6.26
C LEU A 149 15.59 -12.11 -7.40
N ASN A 150 16.92 -12.00 -7.39
CA ASN A 150 17.72 -11.18 -8.31
C ASN A 150 17.35 -9.67 -8.28
N THR A 151 16.63 -9.23 -7.27
CA THR A 151 16.20 -7.84 -7.08
C THR A 151 17.00 -7.20 -5.96
N SER A 152 17.38 -5.95 -6.14
CA SER A 152 17.91 -5.07 -5.10
C SER A 152 17.38 -3.67 -5.40
N LEU A 153 16.38 -3.23 -4.66
CA LEU A 153 15.62 -2.02 -4.90
C LEU A 153 15.58 -1.16 -3.65
N ASP A 154 15.92 0.11 -3.80
CA ASP A 154 15.60 1.19 -2.85
C ASP A 154 14.74 2.22 -3.57
N MET A 155 13.58 2.54 -3.01
CA MET A 155 12.60 3.43 -3.64
C MET A 155 11.98 4.38 -2.61
N GLN A 156 11.70 5.59 -3.06
CA GLN A 156 10.90 6.60 -2.37
C GLN A 156 9.92 7.21 -3.36
N ALA A 157 8.72 7.56 -2.92
CA ALA A 157 7.74 8.21 -3.78
C ALA A 157 6.78 9.09 -2.99
N LYS A 158 6.37 10.21 -3.57
CA LYS A 158 5.31 11.05 -3.01
C LYS A 158 4.31 11.43 -4.10
N VAL A 159 3.05 11.22 -3.80
CA VAL A 159 1.93 11.58 -4.68
C VAL A 159 1.09 12.63 -3.97
N THR A 160 0.90 13.77 -4.60
CA THR A 160 0.07 14.88 -4.12
C THR A 160 -1.06 15.17 -5.10
N ASN A 161 -2.02 16.02 -4.74
CA ASN A 161 -3.19 16.36 -5.57
C ASN A 161 -4.00 15.13 -6.00
N LEU A 162 -4.24 14.20 -5.08
CA LEU A 162 -4.76 12.85 -5.34
C LEU A 162 -6.06 12.83 -6.14
N PHE A 163 -6.93 13.83 -5.98
CA PHE A 163 -8.30 13.82 -6.50
C PHE A 163 -8.51 14.60 -7.81
N LYS A 164 -7.51 15.35 -8.26
CA LYS A 164 -7.62 16.16 -9.50
C LYS A 164 -6.64 15.71 -10.57
N ASN A 165 -5.39 16.01 -10.36
CA ASN A 165 -4.29 15.65 -11.25
C ASN A 165 -3.10 15.24 -10.38
N PRO A 166 -3.01 13.95 -10.00
CA PRO A 166 -1.96 13.49 -9.12
C PRO A 166 -0.57 13.85 -9.65
N ALA A 167 0.20 14.53 -8.80
CA ALA A 167 1.59 14.85 -9.09
C ALA A 167 2.49 13.86 -8.34
N VAL A 168 3.32 13.18 -9.09
CA VAL A 168 4.23 12.12 -8.62
C VAL A 168 5.65 12.66 -8.59
N ARG A 169 6.33 12.47 -7.47
CA ARG A 169 7.78 12.58 -7.34
C ARG A 169 8.28 11.24 -6.84
N ALA A 170 9.19 10.61 -7.57
CA ALA A 170 9.74 9.31 -7.19
C ALA A 170 11.25 9.27 -7.42
N GLY A 171 11.93 8.57 -6.53
CA GLY A 171 13.33 8.19 -6.66
C GLY A 171 13.45 6.68 -6.54
N MET A 172 14.25 6.07 -7.41
CA MET A 172 14.47 4.65 -7.42
C MET A 172 15.92 4.35 -7.73
N LYS A 173 16.51 3.42 -6.96
CA LYS A 173 17.86 2.94 -7.19
C LYS A 173 17.91 1.44 -7.06
N GLY A 174 18.45 0.78 -8.07
CA GLY A 174 18.67 -0.65 -8.03
C GLY A 174 18.13 -1.42 -9.23
N LYS A 175 18.17 -2.72 -9.09
CA LYS A 175 17.76 -3.69 -10.11
C LYS A 175 16.50 -4.42 -9.68
N VAL A 176 15.54 -4.57 -10.59
CA VAL A 176 14.30 -5.33 -10.38
C VAL A 176 14.19 -6.40 -11.45
N ASP A 177 14.13 -7.66 -11.04
CA ASP A 177 13.82 -8.80 -11.90
C ASP A 177 12.31 -9.08 -11.82
N PHE A 178 11.54 -8.43 -12.69
CA PHE A 178 10.08 -8.59 -12.74
C PHE A 178 9.67 -10.01 -13.11
N THR A 179 10.48 -10.73 -13.87
CA THR A 179 10.20 -12.12 -14.25
C THR A 179 10.20 -13.00 -13.00
N ARG A 180 11.21 -12.86 -12.14
CA ARG A 180 11.29 -13.62 -10.90
C ARG A 180 10.21 -13.22 -9.90
N LEU A 181 10.00 -11.92 -9.69
CA LEU A 181 8.93 -11.44 -8.82
C LEU A 181 7.56 -11.87 -9.32
N GLY A 182 7.30 -11.75 -10.61
CA GLY A 182 6.03 -12.16 -11.23
C GLY A 182 5.74 -13.64 -11.04
N GLN A 183 6.72 -14.50 -11.27
CA GLN A 183 6.58 -15.96 -11.08
C GLN A 183 6.26 -16.36 -9.64
N GLU A 184 6.77 -15.61 -8.66
CA GLU A 184 6.59 -15.92 -7.24
C GLU A 184 5.31 -15.33 -6.64
N PHE A 185 4.95 -14.10 -7.04
CA PHE A 185 3.90 -13.36 -6.37
C PHE A 185 2.61 -13.17 -7.18
N LEU A 186 2.69 -13.30 -8.51
CA LEU A 186 1.55 -12.97 -9.36
C LEU A 186 0.92 -14.25 -9.94
N ASN A 187 -0.40 -14.19 -10.08
CA ASN A 187 -1.10 -15.17 -10.89
C ASN A 187 -1.00 -14.73 -12.37
N PRO A 188 -0.30 -15.48 -13.25
CA PRO A 188 -0.09 -15.09 -14.64
C PRO A 188 -1.39 -14.96 -15.44
N ASP A 189 -2.48 -15.60 -15.01
CA ASP A 189 -3.79 -15.47 -15.66
C ASP A 189 -4.45 -14.11 -15.41
N THR A 190 -4.02 -13.40 -14.34
CA THR A 190 -4.56 -12.08 -13.99
C THR A 190 -3.61 -10.95 -14.34
N LEU A 191 -2.32 -11.15 -14.07
CA LEU A 191 -1.26 -10.17 -14.32
C LEU A 191 0.05 -10.88 -14.61
N LEU A 192 0.53 -10.75 -15.84
CA LEU A 192 1.87 -11.20 -16.25
C LEU A 192 2.81 -10.00 -16.28
N VAL A 193 3.94 -10.10 -15.57
CA VAL A 193 5.03 -9.11 -15.66
C VAL A 193 6.35 -9.85 -15.84
N GLU A 194 7.09 -9.48 -16.87
CA GLU A 194 8.38 -10.07 -17.21
C GLU A 194 9.39 -8.97 -17.57
N GLY A 195 10.67 -9.25 -17.43
CA GLY A 195 11.77 -8.37 -17.79
C GLY A 195 12.63 -7.98 -16.60
N VAL A 196 13.67 -7.23 -16.90
CA VAL A 196 14.61 -6.70 -15.91
C VAL A 196 14.75 -5.19 -16.09
N MET A 197 14.75 -4.48 -15.00
CA MET A 197 14.98 -3.04 -14.96
C MET A 197 16.13 -2.74 -14.00
N ASP A 198 17.07 -1.92 -14.45
CA ASP A 198 18.14 -1.36 -13.62
C ASP A 198 18.06 0.16 -13.70
N ALA A 199 17.91 0.80 -12.56
CA ALA A 199 17.66 2.23 -12.51
C ALA A 199 18.42 2.91 -11.37
N ASP A 200 18.91 4.09 -11.65
CA ASP A 200 19.28 5.11 -10.67
C ASP A 200 18.60 6.41 -11.16
N LEU A 201 17.32 6.56 -10.81
CA LEU A 201 16.41 7.50 -11.45
C LEU A 201 15.67 8.33 -10.43
N SER A 202 15.57 9.62 -10.67
CA SER A 202 14.61 10.51 -10.03
C SER A 202 13.68 11.09 -11.06
N THR A 203 12.37 11.08 -10.80
CA THR A 203 11.38 11.57 -11.75
C THR A 203 10.28 12.39 -11.07
N THR A 204 9.76 13.37 -11.81
CA THR A 204 8.60 14.16 -11.39
C THR A 204 7.68 14.35 -12.59
N PHE A 205 6.41 14.04 -12.43
CA PHE A 205 5.39 14.16 -13.47
C PHE A 205 4.00 14.28 -12.87
N THR A 206 3.00 14.61 -13.67
CA THR A 206 1.59 14.44 -13.29
C THR A 206 0.99 13.27 -14.07
N VAL A 207 -0.03 12.63 -13.48
CA VAL A 207 -0.72 11.51 -14.14
C VAL A 207 -1.28 11.92 -15.50
N ASN A 208 -1.82 13.14 -15.61
CA ASN A 208 -2.31 13.66 -16.88
C ASN A 208 -1.20 13.82 -17.94
N ASP A 209 0.03 14.08 -17.53
CA ASP A 209 1.14 14.17 -18.49
C ASP A 209 1.46 12.82 -19.14
N LEU A 210 1.28 11.72 -18.39
CA LEU A 210 1.39 10.37 -18.94
C LEU A 210 0.18 10.01 -19.82
N VAL A 211 -1.03 10.21 -19.31
CA VAL A 211 -2.27 9.85 -20.03
C VAL A 211 -2.40 10.60 -21.35
N GLU A 212 -2.03 11.88 -21.38
CA GLU A 212 -2.07 12.72 -22.57
C GLU A 212 -0.78 12.67 -23.41
N SER A 213 0.14 11.76 -23.08
CA SER A 213 1.44 11.57 -23.78
C SER A 213 2.28 12.85 -23.86
N ARG A 214 2.18 13.70 -22.84
CA ARG A 214 2.95 14.96 -22.74
C ARG A 214 4.34 14.72 -22.13
N PHE A 215 5.10 13.81 -22.74
CA PHE A 215 6.40 13.36 -22.22
C PHE A 215 7.41 14.49 -21.99
N GLY A 216 7.32 15.59 -22.75
CA GLY A 216 8.16 16.77 -22.53
C GLY A 216 7.95 17.50 -21.20
N LYS A 217 6.90 17.17 -20.44
CA LYS A 217 6.65 17.69 -19.08
C LYS A 217 7.11 16.76 -17.98
N ILE A 218 7.57 15.57 -18.33
CA ILE A 218 8.17 14.63 -17.39
C ILE A 218 9.62 15.05 -17.17
N HIS A 219 9.94 15.37 -15.92
CA HIS A 219 11.30 15.71 -15.54
C HIS A 219 11.95 14.50 -14.89
N SER A 220 12.87 13.88 -15.62
CA SER A 220 13.61 12.72 -15.13
C SER A 220 15.10 12.99 -15.19
N SER A 221 15.83 12.52 -14.20
CA SER A 221 17.29 12.56 -14.14
C SER A 221 17.82 11.25 -13.63
N GLY A 222 18.92 10.78 -14.22
CA GLY A 222 19.53 9.51 -13.83
C GLY A 222 19.74 8.57 -15.00
N LYS A 223 19.76 7.29 -14.68
CA LYS A 223 19.93 6.20 -15.66
C LYS A 223 18.81 5.19 -15.51
N LEU A 224 18.30 4.74 -16.63
CA LEU A 224 17.29 3.69 -16.70
C LEU A 224 17.70 2.73 -17.82
N ASN A 225 17.86 1.46 -17.45
CA ASN A 225 18.13 0.39 -18.40
C ASN A 225 17.01 -0.65 -18.26
N ILE A 226 16.34 -0.96 -19.34
CA ILE A 226 15.24 -1.93 -19.37
C ILE A 226 15.61 -3.03 -20.38
N ASP A 227 15.56 -4.27 -19.93
CA ASP A 227 15.69 -5.46 -20.78
C ASP A 227 14.33 -6.17 -20.84
N LYS A 228 13.70 -6.09 -22.01
CA LYS A 228 12.48 -6.82 -22.39
C LYS A 228 11.33 -6.73 -21.38
N LEU A 229 10.99 -5.52 -20.95
CA LEU A 229 9.85 -5.33 -20.06
C LEU A 229 8.54 -5.65 -20.80
N LYS A 230 7.79 -6.59 -20.26
CA LYS A 230 6.45 -6.96 -20.71
C LYS A 230 5.51 -6.94 -19.52
N ALA A 231 4.37 -6.29 -19.67
CA ALA A 231 3.31 -6.31 -18.68
C ALA A 231 1.97 -6.47 -19.39
N PHE A 232 1.22 -7.50 -19.02
CA PHE A 232 -0.08 -7.80 -19.59
C PHE A 232 -1.10 -8.06 -18.48
N SER A 233 -2.26 -7.42 -18.58
CA SER A 233 -3.41 -7.70 -17.72
C SER A 233 -4.71 -7.43 -18.47
N GLN A 234 -5.50 -8.48 -18.66
CA GLN A 234 -6.81 -8.37 -19.31
C GLN A 234 -7.79 -7.56 -18.46
N SER A 235 -7.79 -7.74 -17.13
CA SER A 235 -8.69 -7.05 -16.20
C SER A 235 -8.43 -5.55 -16.09
N LEU A 236 -7.18 -5.12 -16.28
CA LEU A 236 -6.76 -3.72 -16.25
C LEU A 236 -6.69 -3.10 -17.65
N GLY A 237 -6.94 -3.86 -18.73
CA GLY A 237 -6.79 -3.41 -20.10
C GLY A 237 -5.35 -2.96 -20.43
N MET A 238 -4.36 -3.59 -19.78
CA MET A 238 -2.96 -3.22 -19.89
C MET A 238 -2.22 -4.18 -20.81
N ASP A 239 -1.52 -3.62 -21.80
CA ASP A 239 -0.59 -4.36 -22.67
C ASP A 239 0.61 -3.43 -22.95
N ILE A 240 1.69 -3.67 -22.25
CA ILE A 240 2.92 -2.88 -22.32
C ILE A 240 4.06 -3.79 -22.76
N PHE A 241 4.78 -3.38 -23.79
CA PHE A 241 5.98 -4.07 -24.26
C PHE A 241 7.08 -3.05 -24.57
N ILE A 242 8.23 -3.21 -23.91
CA ILE A 242 9.44 -2.43 -24.17
C ILE A 242 10.55 -3.43 -24.48
N SER A 243 11.07 -3.42 -25.68
CA SER A 243 12.08 -4.39 -26.13
C SER A 243 13.42 -4.17 -25.45
N ASP A 244 13.94 -2.98 -25.54
CA ASP A 244 15.18 -2.53 -24.89
C ASP A 244 15.18 -1.00 -24.83
N ALA A 245 15.53 -0.43 -23.67
CA ALA A 245 15.67 1.01 -23.51
C ALA A 245 16.87 1.34 -22.60
N ILE A 246 17.65 2.33 -23.00
CA ILE A 246 18.85 2.80 -22.29
C ILE A 246 18.69 4.30 -22.01
#